data_0fe8ddb1192da1f262c56a68f5fd0379
#
_entry.id   0fe8ddb1192da1f262c56a68f5fd0379
#
_cell.length_a   1.000
_cell.length_b   1.000
_cell.length_c   1.000
_cell.angle_alpha   90.00
_cell.angle_beta   90.00
_cell.angle_gamma   90.00
#
_symmetry.space_group_name_H-M   'P 1'
#
loop_
_entity.id
_entity.type
_entity.pdbx_description
1 polymer ?
#
loop_
_entity_poly.entity_id
_entity_poly.type
_entity_poly.pdbx_seq_one_letter_code
_entity_poly.pdbx_strand_id
1 'polypeptide(L)'
;GVVNEEFEIIAKATCKTNLPRPAEEICEDMAKVALEAVKNAGLEIEQIESVGIGTPGTANSDTGVIEYSNNLGFLNFHVVDLMKKFIDKPCYVENDANAAAYGEYVAGAAKGANDAVCITLGTGVGGGIIINGKIYSGFNFAGAEIGHTVIDPNGPQCTCGRHGCFEVFSSATGLVRMTKEAMFEDKDSIMWKMNEEDGKVSARTAFNAMRAGDKAGKEVVDKYIKYLACGI
;
A
#
# COMPACT_ATOMS: atom_id res chain seq x y z
N GLY A 1 -13.96 -4.09 5.94
CA GLY A 1 -14.95 -4.95 5.30
C GLY A 1 -15.12 -6.26 6.03
N VAL A 2 -16.19 -6.99 5.70
CA VAL A 2 -16.44 -8.35 6.18
C VAL A 2 -16.11 -9.33 5.07
N VAL A 3 -15.39 -10.40 5.40
CA VAL A 3 -14.94 -11.44 4.47
C VAL A 3 -15.51 -12.77 4.95
N ASN A 4 -16.06 -13.58 4.02
CA ASN A 4 -16.57 -14.92 4.32
C ASN A 4 -15.47 -16.01 4.26
N GLU A 5 -15.82 -17.26 4.51
CA GLU A 5 -14.91 -18.43 4.48
C GLU A 5 -14.33 -18.70 3.08
N GLU A 6 -14.99 -18.24 2.02
CA GLU A 6 -14.55 -18.32 0.64
C GLU A 6 -13.60 -17.16 0.25
N PHE A 7 -13.22 -16.30 1.22
CA PHE A 7 -12.42 -15.08 1.05
C PHE A 7 -13.09 -13.99 0.18
N GLU A 8 -14.42 -13.99 0.08
CA GLU A 8 -15.16 -12.96 -0.62
C GLU A 8 -15.51 -11.80 0.32
N ILE A 9 -15.35 -10.57 -0.16
CA ILE A 9 -15.75 -9.38 0.59
C ILE A 9 -17.26 -9.21 0.44
N ILE A 10 -18.02 -9.54 1.49
CA ILE A 10 -19.49 -9.48 1.47
C ILE A 10 -20.05 -8.12 1.89
N ALA A 11 -19.30 -7.31 2.64
CA ALA A 11 -19.69 -5.94 2.98
C ALA A 11 -18.47 -5.04 3.22
N LYS A 12 -18.69 -3.72 3.08
CA LYS A 12 -17.67 -2.69 3.28
C LYS A 12 -18.25 -1.49 4.03
N ALA A 13 -17.38 -0.82 4.80
CA ALA A 13 -17.62 0.52 5.32
C ALA A 13 -16.31 1.32 5.25
N THR A 14 -16.38 2.64 5.20
CA THR A 14 -15.22 3.51 5.06
C THR A 14 -15.39 4.80 5.83
N CYS A 15 -14.29 5.30 6.40
CA CYS A 15 -14.21 6.67 6.91
C CYS A 15 -12.88 7.31 6.48
N LYS A 16 -12.78 8.63 6.65
CA LYS A 16 -11.51 9.36 6.44
C LYS A 16 -10.67 9.27 7.71
N THR A 17 -9.36 9.05 7.55
CA THR A 17 -8.43 9.01 8.69
C THR A 17 -8.25 10.37 9.36
N ASN A 18 -8.32 11.48 8.58
CA ASN A 18 -8.26 12.86 9.07
C ASN A 18 -7.02 13.17 9.93
N LEU A 19 -5.84 12.88 9.40
CA LEU A 19 -4.57 13.16 10.07
C LEU A 19 -4.20 14.66 10.05
N PRO A 20 -3.43 15.15 11.04
CA PRO A 20 -2.93 14.45 12.23
C PRO A 20 -3.97 14.44 13.39
N ARG A 21 -4.02 13.34 14.15
CA ARG A 21 -4.82 13.21 15.36
C ARG A 21 -4.31 12.06 16.24
N PRO A 22 -4.76 11.94 17.53
CA PRO A 22 -4.35 10.87 18.43
C PRO A 22 -4.62 9.47 17.86
N ALA A 23 -3.71 8.54 18.12
CA ALA A 23 -3.81 7.15 17.65
C ALA A 23 -5.05 6.44 18.20
N GLU A 24 -5.43 6.76 19.42
CA GLU A 24 -6.61 6.21 20.10
C GLU A 24 -7.90 6.56 19.35
N GLU A 25 -8.02 7.80 18.87
CA GLU A 25 -9.19 8.24 18.09
C GLU A 25 -9.27 7.53 16.73
N ILE A 26 -8.11 7.27 16.11
CA ILE A 26 -8.04 6.51 14.87
C ILE A 26 -8.53 5.08 15.11
N CYS A 27 -8.08 4.46 16.19
CA CYS A 27 -8.48 3.10 16.57
C CYS A 27 -9.99 3.01 16.91
N GLU A 28 -10.54 4.01 17.58
CA GLU A 28 -11.98 4.09 17.83
C GLU A 28 -12.79 4.16 16.54
N ASP A 29 -12.35 4.96 15.55
CA ASP A 29 -13.00 5.04 14.26
C ASP A 29 -12.84 3.75 13.45
N MET A 30 -11.69 3.08 13.53
CA MET A 30 -11.51 1.74 12.95
C MET A 30 -12.54 0.75 13.50
N ALA A 31 -12.75 0.75 14.82
CA ALA A 31 -13.75 -0.11 15.45
C ALA A 31 -15.17 0.23 15.01
N LYS A 32 -15.54 1.52 14.95
CA LYS A 32 -16.85 1.97 14.45
C LYS A 32 -17.10 1.51 13.02
N VAL A 33 -16.10 1.69 12.14
CA VAL A 33 -16.20 1.29 10.72
C VAL A 33 -16.26 -0.24 10.58
N ALA A 34 -15.54 -0.98 11.42
CA ALA A 34 -15.63 -2.45 11.43
C ALA A 34 -17.04 -2.91 11.82
N LEU A 35 -17.63 -2.36 12.89
CA LEU A 35 -18.99 -2.66 13.32
C LEU A 35 -20.04 -2.24 12.27
N GLU A 36 -19.83 -1.10 11.62
CA GLU A 36 -20.70 -0.68 10.49
C GLU A 36 -20.62 -1.67 9.33
N ALA A 37 -19.44 -2.18 8.99
CA ALA A 37 -19.30 -3.21 7.95
C ALA A 37 -20.02 -4.50 8.32
N VAL A 38 -19.97 -4.94 9.59
CA VAL A 38 -20.72 -6.10 10.10
C VAL A 38 -22.24 -5.88 9.94
N LYS A 39 -22.74 -4.72 10.35
CA LYS A 39 -24.14 -4.35 10.17
C LYS A 39 -24.54 -4.33 8.69
N ASN A 40 -23.69 -3.79 7.81
CA ASN A 40 -23.94 -3.77 6.36
C ASN A 40 -23.96 -5.17 5.73
N ALA A 41 -23.28 -6.14 6.34
CA ALA A 41 -23.36 -7.55 5.98
C ALA A 41 -24.64 -8.24 6.47
N GLY A 42 -25.45 -7.59 7.29
CA GLY A 42 -26.63 -8.19 7.95
C GLY A 42 -26.24 -9.20 9.02
N LEU A 43 -25.06 -9.07 9.62
CA LEU A 43 -24.51 -9.95 10.65
C LEU A 43 -24.47 -9.25 12.00
N GLU A 44 -24.40 -10.08 13.06
CA GLU A 44 -24.10 -9.64 14.42
C GLU A 44 -22.62 -9.90 14.73
N ILE A 45 -22.06 -9.15 15.70
CA ILE A 45 -20.64 -9.26 16.03
C ILE A 45 -20.24 -10.65 16.53
N GLU A 46 -21.16 -11.39 17.13
CA GLU A 46 -20.99 -12.75 17.62
C GLU A 46 -20.63 -13.73 16.49
N GLN A 47 -21.09 -13.46 15.26
CA GLN A 47 -20.85 -14.26 14.07
C GLN A 47 -19.49 -13.98 13.43
N ILE A 48 -18.76 -12.96 13.90
CA ILE A 48 -17.41 -12.63 13.44
C ILE A 48 -16.41 -13.46 14.25
N GLU A 49 -15.52 -14.17 13.58
CA GLU A 49 -14.50 -14.98 14.24
C GLU A 49 -13.32 -14.14 14.74
N SER A 50 -12.83 -13.21 13.91
CA SER A 50 -11.66 -12.40 14.22
C SER A 50 -11.63 -11.08 13.45
N VAL A 51 -10.75 -10.17 13.87
CA VAL A 51 -10.49 -8.88 13.24
C VAL A 51 -9.04 -8.85 12.75
N GLY A 52 -8.84 -8.62 11.46
CA GLY A 52 -7.52 -8.38 10.86
C GLY A 52 -7.31 -6.90 10.59
N ILE A 53 -6.14 -6.39 10.93
CA ILE A 53 -5.74 -4.99 10.75
C ILE A 53 -4.52 -4.94 9.83
N GLY A 54 -4.67 -4.37 8.65
CA GLY A 54 -3.55 -4.00 7.79
C GLY A 54 -3.12 -2.56 8.07
N THR A 55 -1.83 -2.33 8.31
CA THR A 55 -1.31 -1.00 8.67
C THR A 55 -0.07 -0.66 7.87
N PRO A 56 0.13 0.60 7.45
CA PRO A 56 1.42 1.01 6.92
C PRO A 56 2.48 1.03 8.03
N GLY A 57 3.72 0.71 7.68
CA GLY A 57 4.86 0.68 8.59
C GLY A 57 5.16 -0.70 9.18
N THR A 58 5.93 -0.74 10.25
CA THR A 58 6.39 -1.98 10.89
C THR A 58 5.37 -2.46 11.91
N ALA A 59 4.70 -3.56 11.61
CA ALA A 59 3.74 -4.23 12.49
C ALA A 59 4.37 -5.51 13.06
N ASN A 60 4.43 -5.60 14.38
CA ASN A 60 4.84 -6.79 15.09
C ASN A 60 3.61 -7.68 15.31
N SER A 61 3.44 -8.67 14.45
CA SER A 61 2.28 -9.56 14.49
C SER A 61 2.26 -10.47 15.72
N ASP A 62 3.43 -10.74 16.33
CA ASP A 62 3.53 -11.59 17.52
C ASP A 62 3.01 -10.87 18.78
N THR A 63 3.24 -9.55 18.87
CA THR A 63 2.85 -8.74 20.05
C THR A 63 1.60 -7.91 19.82
N GLY A 64 1.15 -7.74 18.58
CA GLY A 64 0.00 -6.90 18.25
C GLY A 64 0.30 -5.40 18.31
N VAL A 65 1.58 -5.02 18.14
CA VAL A 65 2.07 -3.64 18.26
C VAL A 65 2.48 -3.10 16.89
N ILE A 66 2.07 -1.88 16.57
CA ILE A 66 2.67 -1.11 15.47
C ILE A 66 3.91 -0.42 16.04
N GLU A 67 5.08 -0.97 15.74
CA GLU A 67 6.35 -0.47 16.26
C GLU A 67 6.66 0.92 15.71
N TYR A 68 6.42 1.12 14.41
CA TYR A 68 6.63 2.39 13.74
C TYR A 68 5.72 2.54 12.52
N SER A 69 5.08 3.70 12.38
CA SER A 69 4.39 4.11 11.14
C SER A 69 4.57 5.61 10.92
N ASN A 70 5.38 5.97 9.93
CA ASN A 70 5.62 7.37 9.58
C ASN A 70 4.35 8.10 9.15
N ASN A 71 3.53 7.44 8.34
CA ASN A 71 2.33 8.04 7.76
C ASN A 71 1.23 8.32 8.80
N LEU A 72 1.19 7.53 9.86
CA LEU A 72 0.20 7.65 10.94
C LEU A 72 0.78 8.33 12.18
N GLY A 73 2.10 8.53 12.24
CA GLY A 73 2.79 9.05 13.41
C GLY A 73 2.78 8.08 14.60
N PHE A 74 2.63 6.78 14.35
CA PHE A 74 2.59 5.77 15.43
C PHE A 74 4.01 5.36 15.82
N LEU A 75 4.21 5.18 17.13
CA LEU A 75 5.42 4.66 17.74
C LEU A 75 5.05 3.76 18.91
N ASN A 76 5.43 2.48 18.84
CA ASN A 76 5.11 1.47 19.85
C ASN A 76 3.62 1.47 20.24
N PHE A 77 2.73 1.52 19.25
CA PHE A 77 1.29 1.63 19.47
C PHE A 77 0.64 0.25 19.57
N HIS A 78 0.07 -0.06 20.75
CA HIS A 78 -0.57 -1.33 21.07
C HIS A 78 -1.97 -1.42 20.45
N VAL A 79 -2.04 -1.50 19.13
CA VAL A 79 -3.30 -1.43 18.38
C VAL A 79 -4.24 -2.59 18.70
N VAL A 80 -3.72 -3.80 18.86
CA VAL A 80 -4.53 -5.00 19.13
C VAL A 80 -5.17 -4.90 20.52
N ASP A 81 -4.42 -4.48 21.54
CA ASP A 81 -4.96 -4.33 22.90
C ASP A 81 -6.02 -3.23 22.97
N LEU A 82 -5.83 -2.16 22.22
CA LEU A 82 -6.81 -1.08 22.15
C LEU A 82 -8.06 -1.50 21.38
N MET A 83 -7.90 -2.16 20.24
CA MET A 83 -9.03 -2.65 19.43
C MET A 83 -9.92 -3.61 20.21
N LYS A 84 -9.34 -4.50 21.04
CA LYS A 84 -10.08 -5.43 21.90
C LYS A 84 -10.98 -4.74 22.93
N LYS A 85 -10.71 -3.48 23.28
CA LYS A 85 -11.61 -2.71 24.17
C LYS A 85 -12.91 -2.29 23.49
N PHE A 86 -12.90 -2.20 22.17
CA PHE A 86 -14.07 -1.82 21.38
C PHE A 86 -14.79 -3.03 20.76
N ILE A 87 -14.01 -4.07 20.38
CA ILE A 87 -14.54 -5.29 19.75
C ILE A 87 -13.95 -6.49 20.50
N ASP A 88 -14.78 -7.19 21.26
CA ASP A 88 -14.38 -8.38 22.03
C ASP A 88 -14.25 -9.61 21.10
N LYS A 89 -13.23 -9.56 20.23
CA LYS A 89 -12.85 -10.63 19.30
C LYS A 89 -11.33 -10.77 19.23
N PRO A 90 -10.82 -11.92 18.82
CA PRO A 90 -9.40 -12.06 18.46
C PRO A 90 -9.02 -11.01 17.42
N CYS A 91 -7.98 -10.23 17.69
CA CYS A 91 -7.47 -9.20 16.78
C CYS A 91 -6.04 -9.52 16.39
N TYR A 92 -5.72 -9.29 15.13
CA TYR A 92 -4.40 -9.50 14.53
C TYR A 92 -3.99 -8.26 13.75
N VAL A 93 -2.70 -7.96 13.74
CA VAL A 93 -2.13 -6.85 12.95
C VAL A 93 -1.04 -7.38 12.03
N GLU A 94 -1.00 -6.84 10.82
CA GLU A 94 0.06 -7.11 9.85
C GLU A 94 0.35 -5.83 9.04
N ASN A 95 1.53 -5.76 8.42
CA ASN A 95 1.80 -4.74 7.44
C ASN A 95 0.82 -4.85 6.25
N ASP A 96 0.39 -3.72 5.69
CA ASP A 96 -0.62 -3.66 4.63
C ASP A 96 -0.19 -4.37 3.33
N ALA A 97 1.08 -4.26 2.94
CA ALA A 97 1.61 -4.95 1.76
C ALA A 97 1.76 -6.47 2.01
N ASN A 98 2.16 -6.89 3.20
CA ASN A 98 2.18 -8.29 3.61
C ASN A 98 0.75 -8.86 3.61
N ALA A 99 -0.21 -8.14 4.17
CA ALA A 99 -1.62 -8.55 4.17
C ALA A 99 -2.17 -8.68 2.73
N ALA A 100 -1.81 -7.74 1.84
CA ALA A 100 -2.17 -7.83 0.42
C ALA A 100 -1.54 -9.06 -0.26
N ALA A 101 -0.25 -9.32 -0.02
CA ALA A 101 0.43 -10.50 -0.54
C ALA A 101 -0.21 -11.81 -0.06
N TYR A 102 -0.61 -11.86 1.21
CA TYR A 102 -1.30 -13.02 1.75
C TYR A 102 -2.71 -13.18 1.16
N GLY A 103 -3.41 -12.09 0.92
CA GLY A 103 -4.69 -12.09 0.19
C GLY A 103 -4.55 -12.68 -1.21
N GLU A 104 -3.53 -12.28 -1.97
CA GLU A 104 -3.22 -12.85 -3.28
C GLU A 104 -2.84 -14.35 -3.20
N TYR A 105 -2.18 -14.75 -2.12
CA TYR A 105 -1.81 -16.14 -1.88
C TYR A 105 -3.02 -17.03 -1.58
N VAL A 106 -3.96 -16.59 -0.76
CA VAL A 106 -5.12 -17.41 -0.36
C VAL A 106 -6.25 -17.39 -1.38
N ALA A 107 -6.50 -16.25 -2.03
CA ALA A 107 -7.68 -16.04 -2.88
C ALA A 107 -7.38 -15.43 -4.26
N GLY A 108 -6.16 -14.95 -4.52
CA GLY A 108 -5.80 -14.21 -5.72
C GLY A 108 -4.87 -14.95 -6.68
N ALA A 109 -4.00 -14.19 -7.34
CA ALA A 109 -3.12 -14.65 -8.41
C ALA A 109 -2.03 -15.64 -7.95
N ALA A 110 -1.67 -15.65 -6.68
CA ALA A 110 -0.67 -16.55 -6.11
C ALA A 110 -1.28 -17.85 -5.51
N LYS A 111 -2.59 -18.08 -5.68
CA LYS A 111 -3.27 -19.26 -5.16
C LYS A 111 -2.64 -20.54 -5.71
N GLY A 112 -2.21 -21.43 -4.80
CA GLY A 112 -1.57 -22.70 -5.13
C GLY A 112 -0.04 -22.62 -5.34
N ALA A 113 0.56 -21.44 -5.26
CA ALA A 113 2.01 -21.30 -5.20
C ALA A 113 2.51 -21.70 -3.81
N ASN A 114 3.76 -22.17 -3.72
CA ASN A 114 4.43 -22.40 -2.43
C ASN A 114 5.17 -21.14 -1.97
N ASP A 115 5.76 -20.45 -2.94
CA ASP A 115 6.51 -19.23 -2.73
C ASP A 115 5.99 -18.14 -3.69
N ALA A 116 5.90 -16.90 -3.23
CA ALA A 116 5.42 -15.77 -4.02
C ALA A 116 6.06 -14.45 -3.55
N VAL A 117 6.22 -13.54 -4.49
CA VAL A 117 6.54 -12.14 -4.20
C VAL A 117 5.42 -11.28 -4.78
N CYS A 118 4.81 -10.48 -3.94
CA CYS A 118 3.79 -9.51 -4.34
C CYS A 118 4.37 -8.09 -4.22
N ILE A 119 4.22 -7.30 -5.28
CA ILE A 119 4.67 -5.90 -5.32
C ILE A 119 3.46 -5.00 -5.46
N THR A 120 3.25 -4.12 -4.51
CA THR A 120 2.17 -3.13 -4.56
C THR A 120 2.68 -1.80 -5.07
N LEU A 121 2.08 -1.30 -6.17
CA LEU A 121 2.43 -0.04 -6.81
C LEU A 121 1.34 1.01 -6.51
N GLY A 122 1.56 1.81 -5.49
CA GLY A 122 0.66 2.86 -5.05
C GLY A 122 1.39 4.20 -4.90
N THR A 123 1.05 4.97 -3.88
CA THR A 123 1.77 6.20 -3.49
C THR A 123 3.26 5.91 -3.27
N GLY A 124 3.57 4.77 -2.66
CA GLY A 124 4.89 4.17 -2.55
C GLY A 124 4.98 2.84 -3.29
N VAL A 125 6.02 2.07 -3.01
CA VAL A 125 6.20 0.67 -3.42
C VAL A 125 6.27 -0.19 -2.19
N GLY A 126 5.26 -1.02 -1.98
CA GLY A 126 5.27 -2.04 -0.94
C GLY A 126 5.62 -3.41 -1.49
N GLY A 127 5.97 -4.32 -0.61
CA GLY A 127 6.25 -5.71 -0.94
C GLY A 127 5.73 -6.65 0.13
N GLY A 128 5.36 -7.85 -0.30
CA GLY A 128 5.10 -8.98 0.57
C GLY A 128 5.71 -10.23 -0.01
N ILE A 129 6.37 -11.00 0.81
CA ILE A 129 7.08 -12.22 0.42
C ILE A 129 6.44 -13.39 1.14
N ILE A 130 6.07 -14.42 0.39
CA ILE A 130 5.58 -15.69 0.90
C ILE A 130 6.66 -16.74 0.66
N ILE A 131 7.03 -17.48 1.69
CA ILE A 131 7.99 -18.58 1.61
C ILE A 131 7.38 -19.79 2.34
N ASN A 132 7.28 -20.92 1.66
CA ASN A 132 6.65 -22.13 2.20
C ASN A 132 5.23 -21.86 2.75
N GLY A 133 4.44 -21.06 2.04
CA GLY A 133 3.06 -20.72 2.42
C GLY A 133 2.91 -19.74 3.59
N LYS A 134 3.99 -19.09 4.02
CA LYS A 134 4.01 -18.14 5.16
C LYS A 134 4.57 -16.82 4.76
N ILE A 135 4.01 -15.74 5.33
CA ILE A 135 4.58 -14.38 5.21
C ILE A 135 6.01 -14.38 5.78
N TYR A 136 6.93 -13.82 5.02
CA TYR A 136 8.30 -13.55 5.48
C TYR A 136 8.39 -12.13 6.02
N SER A 137 8.28 -11.98 7.32
CA SER A 137 8.35 -10.66 8.00
C SER A 137 9.79 -10.28 8.40
N GLY A 138 10.76 -11.20 8.29
CA GLY A 138 12.13 -11.00 8.77
C GLY A 138 12.21 -11.00 10.31
N PHE A 139 13.41 -10.80 10.84
CA PHE A 139 13.63 -10.83 12.29
C PHE A 139 13.09 -9.60 13.04
N ASN A 140 12.85 -8.51 12.33
CA ASN A 140 12.40 -7.22 12.85
C ASN A 140 11.10 -6.72 12.20
N PHE A 141 10.32 -7.62 11.63
CA PHE A 141 9.04 -7.33 10.95
C PHE A 141 9.13 -6.34 9.78
N ALA A 142 10.33 -6.13 9.22
CA ALA A 142 10.58 -5.28 8.05
C ALA A 142 11.21 -6.08 6.88
N GLY A 143 10.93 -7.37 6.78
CA GLY A 143 11.61 -8.27 5.85
C GLY A 143 11.30 -8.06 4.38
N ALA A 144 10.18 -7.46 4.03
CA ALA A 144 9.73 -7.27 2.65
C ALA A 144 9.68 -5.80 2.20
N GLU A 145 10.51 -4.94 2.79
CA GLU A 145 10.64 -3.52 2.44
C GLU A 145 11.36 -3.31 1.09
N ILE A 146 10.89 -4.01 0.05
CA ILE A 146 11.54 -4.04 -1.29
C ILE A 146 11.53 -2.67 -1.97
N GLY A 147 10.54 -1.81 -1.70
CA GLY A 147 10.48 -0.45 -2.22
C GLY A 147 11.69 0.39 -1.82
N HIS A 148 12.37 0.01 -0.73
CA HIS A 148 13.56 0.69 -0.24
C HIS A 148 14.88 0.05 -0.69
N THR A 149 14.86 -0.94 -1.55
CA THR A 149 16.07 -1.44 -2.23
C THR A 149 16.63 -0.35 -3.15
N VAL A 150 17.91 -0.04 -3.01
CA VAL A 150 18.58 0.97 -3.86
C VAL A 150 18.87 0.37 -5.23
N ILE A 151 18.25 0.91 -6.27
CA ILE A 151 18.47 0.48 -7.68
C ILE A 151 19.33 1.47 -8.47
N ASP A 152 19.48 2.70 -7.99
CA ASP A 152 20.39 3.70 -8.55
C ASP A 152 20.93 4.61 -7.42
N PRO A 153 22.19 4.42 -6.95
CA PRO A 153 22.72 5.19 -5.84
C PRO A 153 22.85 6.70 -6.10
N ASN A 154 22.80 7.13 -7.37
CA ASN A 154 22.83 8.53 -7.78
C ASN A 154 21.41 9.11 -8.00
N GLY A 155 20.39 8.33 -7.71
CA GLY A 155 18.99 8.72 -7.92
C GLY A 155 18.46 9.71 -6.89
N PRO A 156 17.18 10.09 -7.02
CA PRO A 156 16.53 11.03 -6.10
C PRO A 156 16.54 10.54 -4.66
N GLN A 157 16.43 11.51 -3.73
CA GLN A 157 16.31 11.19 -2.31
C GLN A 157 14.97 10.50 -2.03
N CYS A 158 15.01 9.45 -1.23
CA CYS A 158 13.85 8.73 -0.72
C CYS A 158 13.46 9.24 0.67
N THR A 159 12.19 9.11 1.01
CA THR A 159 11.65 9.43 2.34
C THR A 159 12.33 8.65 3.48
N CYS A 160 12.92 7.48 3.20
CA CYS A 160 13.72 6.70 4.15
C CYS A 160 15.12 7.29 4.43
N GLY A 161 15.48 8.42 3.83
CA GLY A 161 16.77 9.10 3.97
C GLY A 161 17.85 8.66 2.98
N ARG A 162 17.68 7.53 2.29
CA ARG A 162 18.63 7.04 1.27
C ARG A 162 18.35 7.70 -0.09
N HIS A 163 19.23 7.45 -1.06
CA HIS A 163 19.05 7.87 -2.45
C HIS A 163 18.80 6.67 -3.35
N GLY A 164 17.96 6.87 -4.37
CA GLY A 164 17.76 5.94 -5.46
C GLY A 164 17.06 4.62 -5.12
N CYS A 165 16.21 4.64 -4.10
CA CYS A 165 15.34 3.50 -3.78
C CYS A 165 14.40 3.16 -4.95
N PHE A 166 14.03 1.92 -5.07
CA PHE A 166 13.07 1.44 -6.07
C PHE A 166 11.77 2.25 -6.06
N GLU A 167 11.27 2.60 -4.90
CA GLU A 167 10.05 3.40 -4.71
C GLU A 167 10.10 4.75 -5.42
N VAL A 168 11.22 5.50 -5.33
CA VAL A 168 11.29 6.85 -5.93
C VAL A 168 11.20 6.84 -7.46
N PHE A 169 11.43 5.70 -8.08
CA PHE A 169 11.33 5.53 -9.52
C PHE A 169 10.03 4.84 -9.95
N SER A 170 9.56 3.86 -9.18
CA SER A 170 8.52 2.93 -9.63
C SER A 170 7.18 3.06 -8.90
N SER A 171 7.06 3.99 -7.95
CA SER A 171 5.76 4.35 -7.39
C SER A 171 4.94 5.25 -8.31
N ALA A 172 3.62 5.37 -8.06
CA ALA A 172 2.78 6.36 -8.74
C ALA A 172 3.31 7.78 -8.53
N THR A 173 3.84 8.09 -7.33
CA THR A 173 4.47 9.38 -7.03
C THR A 173 5.72 9.60 -7.86
N GLY A 174 6.57 8.58 -8.01
CA GLY A 174 7.76 8.62 -8.87
C GLY A 174 7.40 8.84 -10.33
N LEU A 175 6.38 8.15 -10.83
CA LEU A 175 5.88 8.33 -12.19
C LEU A 175 5.34 9.75 -12.43
N VAL A 176 4.55 10.30 -11.49
CA VAL A 176 4.06 11.69 -11.58
C VAL A 176 5.22 12.69 -11.59
N ARG A 177 6.27 12.47 -10.78
CA ARG A 177 7.47 13.30 -10.77
C ARG A 177 8.17 13.28 -12.14
N MET A 178 8.47 12.10 -12.68
CA MET A 178 9.11 11.95 -14.00
C MET A 178 8.26 12.57 -15.13
N THR A 179 6.92 12.44 -15.03
CA THR A 179 6.00 13.05 -15.99
C THR A 179 6.12 14.58 -15.95
N LYS A 180 6.14 15.18 -14.75
CA LYS A 180 6.30 16.63 -14.61
C LYS A 180 7.66 17.13 -15.11
N GLU A 181 8.72 16.39 -14.85
CA GLU A 181 10.07 16.67 -15.37
C GLU A 181 10.07 16.70 -16.91
N ALA A 182 9.52 15.67 -17.56
CA ALA A 182 9.41 15.60 -19.02
C ALA A 182 8.52 16.71 -19.62
N MET A 183 7.41 17.03 -18.97
CA MET A 183 6.57 18.18 -19.37
C MET A 183 7.34 19.49 -19.29
N PHE A 184 8.19 19.65 -18.28
CA PHE A 184 9.01 20.87 -18.17
C PHE A 184 10.05 20.99 -19.27
N GLU A 185 10.62 19.86 -19.70
CA GLU A 185 11.61 19.79 -20.80
C GLU A 185 10.95 19.94 -22.18
N ASP A 186 9.75 19.40 -22.38
CA ASP A 186 8.99 19.48 -23.64
C ASP A 186 7.67 20.27 -23.44
N LYS A 187 7.68 21.52 -23.90
CA LYS A 187 6.53 22.43 -23.81
C LYS A 187 5.42 22.13 -24.82
N ASP A 188 5.73 21.38 -25.86
CA ASP A 188 4.79 21.02 -26.93
C ASP A 188 4.09 19.69 -26.66
N SER A 189 4.49 18.96 -25.61
CA SER A 189 3.85 17.70 -25.22
C SER A 189 2.36 17.90 -24.89
N ILE A 190 1.53 16.95 -25.36
CA ILE A 190 0.10 16.94 -25.08
C ILE A 190 -0.22 16.72 -23.59
N MET A 191 0.75 16.30 -22.78
CA MET A 191 0.60 16.15 -21.33
C MET A 191 0.21 17.47 -20.64
N TRP A 192 0.58 18.63 -21.19
CA TRP A 192 0.14 19.94 -20.70
C TRP A 192 -1.36 20.11 -20.85
N LYS A 193 -1.92 19.81 -22.01
CA LYS A 193 -3.35 19.84 -22.26
C LYS A 193 -4.10 18.87 -21.35
N MET A 194 -3.59 17.64 -21.19
CA MET A 194 -4.18 16.65 -20.28
C MET A 194 -4.18 17.12 -18.84
N ASN A 195 -3.12 17.81 -18.40
CA ASN A 195 -3.04 18.40 -17.07
C ASN A 195 -4.08 19.51 -16.84
N GLU A 196 -4.33 20.32 -17.85
CA GLU A 196 -5.38 21.38 -17.81
C GLU A 196 -6.78 20.76 -17.71
N GLU A 197 -7.07 19.74 -18.52
CA GLU A 197 -8.36 19.05 -18.54
C GLU A 197 -8.63 18.29 -17.23
N ASP A 198 -7.65 17.57 -16.69
CA ASP A 198 -7.76 16.75 -15.48
C ASP A 198 -7.54 17.55 -14.17
N GLY A 199 -7.08 18.81 -14.27
CA GLY A 199 -6.72 19.67 -13.14
C GLY A 199 -5.47 19.22 -12.37
N LYS A 200 -4.81 18.14 -12.81
CA LYS A 200 -3.58 17.61 -12.18
C LYS A 200 -2.85 16.61 -13.08
N VAL A 201 -1.53 16.53 -12.93
CA VAL A 201 -0.74 15.40 -13.43
C VAL A 201 -0.96 14.19 -12.55
N SER A 202 -1.34 13.08 -13.13
CA SER A 202 -1.59 11.80 -12.45
C SER A 202 -0.68 10.69 -13.00
N ALA A 203 -0.66 9.52 -12.36
CA ALA A 203 0.05 8.36 -12.87
C ALA A 203 -0.46 7.86 -14.24
N ARG A 204 -1.63 8.31 -14.68
CA ARG A 204 -2.19 7.98 -16.01
C ARG A 204 -1.70 8.90 -17.12
N THR A 205 -1.26 10.13 -16.78
CA THR A 205 -0.96 11.19 -17.75
C THR A 205 0.06 10.74 -18.80
N ALA A 206 1.23 10.24 -18.38
CA ALA A 206 2.25 9.77 -19.32
C ALA A 206 1.78 8.58 -20.16
N PHE A 207 1.07 7.62 -19.58
CA PHE A 207 0.52 6.46 -20.31
C PHE A 207 -0.51 6.88 -21.36
N ASN A 208 -1.39 7.82 -21.02
CA ASN A 208 -2.39 8.33 -21.95
C ASN A 208 -1.73 9.13 -23.09
N ALA A 209 -0.73 9.96 -22.79
CA ALA A 209 0.05 10.68 -23.77
C ALA A 209 0.80 9.73 -24.70
N MET A 210 1.47 8.70 -24.19
CA MET A 210 2.11 7.65 -24.99
C MET A 210 1.11 6.99 -25.96
N ARG A 211 -0.09 6.61 -25.47
CA ARG A 211 -1.15 6.01 -26.30
C ARG A 211 -1.65 6.95 -27.40
N ALA A 212 -1.59 8.26 -27.15
CA ALA A 212 -1.94 9.29 -28.13
C ALA A 212 -0.77 9.65 -29.08
N GLY A 213 0.37 8.96 -28.97
CA GLY A 213 1.52 9.17 -29.86
C GLY A 213 2.51 10.24 -29.39
N ASP A 214 2.38 10.75 -28.18
CA ASP A 214 3.29 11.75 -27.61
C ASP A 214 4.66 11.14 -27.29
N LYS A 215 5.71 11.80 -27.78
CA LYS A 215 7.09 11.31 -27.63
C LYS A 215 7.57 11.41 -26.18
N ALA A 216 7.33 12.53 -25.51
CA ALA A 216 7.75 12.75 -24.13
C ALA A 216 7.02 11.78 -23.19
N GLY A 217 5.71 11.56 -23.40
CA GLY A 217 4.94 10.58 -22.68
C GLY A 217 5.49 9.17 -22.85
N LYS A 218 5.90 8.79 -24.07
CA LYS A 218 6.53 7.49 -24.33
C LYS A 218 7.87 7.34 -23.62
N GLU A 219 8.73 8.34 -23.65
CA GLU A 219 10.03 8.32 -22.97
C GLU A 219 9.88 8.16 -21.46
N VAL A 220 8.90 8.82 -20.83
CA VAL A 220 8.57 8.64 -19.41
C VAL A 220 8.15 7.21 -19.12
N VAL A 221 7.25 6.64 -19.91
CA VAL A 221 6.77 5.26 -19.71
C VAL A 221 7.89 4.25 -19.89
N ASP A 222 8.72 4.38 -20.93
CA ASP A 222 9.87 3.50 -21.18
C ASP A 222 10.86 3.53 -19.99
N LYS A 223 11.13 4.73 -19.47
CA LYS A 223 12.00 4.92 -18.30
C LYS A 223 11.39 4.30 -17.04
N TYR A 224 10.09 4.49 -16.82
CA TYR A 224 9.36 3.89 -15.70
C TYR A 224 9.42 2.36 -15.75
N ILE A 225 9.11 1.76 -16.91
CA ILE A 225 9.14 0.31 -17.08
C ILE A 225 10.56 -0.24 -16.86
N LYS A 226 11.60 0.48 -17.33
CA LYS A 226 12.99 0.08 -17.10
C LYS A 226 13.33 0.04 -15.61
N TYR A 227 12.95 1.06 -14.83
CA TYR A 227 13.18 1.06 -13.39
C TYR A 227 12.34 0.00 -12.67
N LEU A 228 11.11 -0.21 -13.12
CA LEU A 228 10.27 -1.27 -12.57
C LEU A 228 10.92 -2.64 -12.77
N ALA A 229 11.43 -2.91 -13.98
CA ALA A 229 12.14 -4.16 -14.27
C ALA A 229 13.48 -4.31 -13.54
N CYS A 230 14.12 -3.20 -13.14
CA CYS A 230 15.33 -3.26 -12.32
C CYS A 230 15.04 -3.62 -10.85
N GLY A 231 13.86 -3.29 -10.36
CA GLY A 231 13.46 -3.53 -8.97
C GLY A 231 12.81 -4.90 -8.74
N ILE A 232 12.36 -5.57 -9.80
CA ILE A 232 11.80 -6.93 -9.79
C ILE A 232 12.89 -7.96 -10.02
#